data_cf6f5ee0dcda7fe807c7b72e4adcbc52
#
_entry.id   cf6f5ee0dcda7fe807c7b72e4adcbc52
#
_cell.length_a   1.000
_cell.length_b   1.000
_cell.length_c   1.000
_cell.angle_alpha   90.00
_cell.angle_beta   90.00
_cell.angle_gamma   90.00
#
_symmetry.space_group_name_H-M   'P 1'
#
loop_
_entity.id
_entity.type
_entity.pdbx_description
1 polymer ?
#
loop_
_entity_poly.entity_id
_entity_poly.type
_entity_poly.pdbx_seq_one_letter_code
_entity_poly.pdbx_strand_id
1 'polypeptide(L)'
;LKWVERLFPCRPARLYDLVVLWDWEYDDDLVKALLAGAVRRRLSAAAFRSAELTAFVDLCRNPLYAFPYLIDRASDVHPFLLPVLSELKRAGTQIVNDPQRMIWCRDKATMHLELVRRGVPVPYGLILSDQDHLEQALQQARDKLGTPFVVKPAEGGGGEGVILDAQTPEHIRQVMRESRLNKVILQKRVEPAEIAGRRAWFRVLYVMDEILPCFWDDRTHLYSLIDDLSAPWVAPLIDLVRRIAAISGMHFFSSEIAMTAAQQYYVIDFVNEMCDMRLQSRHPDGVPDVLFHRMVDLLVSHHPRLQPGTRLVLAFA
;
A
#
# COMPACT_ATOMS: atom_id res chain seq x y z
N LEU A 1 15.68 27.88 -22.29
CA LEU A 1 14.23 27.88 -22.09
C LEU A 1 13.44 28.26 -23.34
N LYS A 2 13.80 29.32 -24.05
CA LYS A 2 13.17 29.74 -25.35
C LYS A 2 13.39 28.75 -26.51
N TRP A 3 14.32 27.81 -26.40
CA TRP A 3 14.62 26.80 -27.42
C TRP A 3 13.69 25.60 -27.35
N VAL A 4 13.31 25.20 -26.15
CA VAL A 4 12.37 24.09 -25.92
C VAL A 4 10.93 24.46 -26.34
N GLU A 5 10.52 25.72 -26.16
CA GLU A 5 9.22 26.22 -26.62
C GLU A 5 9.07 26.25 -28.18
N ARG A 6 10.20 26.20 -28.93
CA ARG A 6 10.17 26.13 -30.40
C ARG A 6 10.04 24.72 -30.97
N LEU A 7 10.29 23.70 -30.19
CA LEU A 7 10.24 22.30 -30.65
C LEU A 7 8.88 21.63 -30.46
N PHE A 8 7.99 22.19 -29.59
CA PHE A 8 6.69 21.62 -29.30
C PHE A 8 5.60 22.70 -29.30
N PRO A 9 4.97 22.94 -30.48
CA PRO A 9 4.00 24.04 -30.63
C PRO A 9 2.62 23.79 -30.04
N CYS A 10 2.30 22.64 -29.48
CA CYS A 10 0.98 22.33 -28.96
C CYS A 10 0.96 22.32 -27.43
N ARG A 11 0.38 23.37 -26.83
CA ARG A 11 -0.12 23.22 -25.45
C ARG A 11 -1.28 22.22 -25.46
N PRO A 12 -1.35 21.29 -24.47
CA PRO A 12 -2.48 20.38 -24.41
C PRO A 12 -3.78 21.19 -24.35
N ALA A 13 -4.74 20.84 -25.20
CA ALA A 13 -6.02 21.53 -25.27
C ALA A 13 -6.87 21.24 -24.01
N ARG A 14 -6.60 20.11 -23.34
CA ARG A 14 -7.24 19.71 -22.10
C ARG A 14 -6.22 19.17 -21.12
N LEU A 15 -6.28 19.68 -19.90
CA LEU A 15 -5.48 19.24 -18.77
C LEU A 15 -6.40 18.66 -17.71
N TYR A 16 -6.15 17.43 -17.30
CA TYR A 16 -6.70 16.88 -16.07
C TYR A 16 -5.60 16.92 -15.01
N ASP A 17 -5.69 17.88 -14.10
CA ASP A 17 -4.69 18.06 -13.05
C ASP A 17 -4.56 16.79 -12.18
N LEU A 18 -5.69 16.19 -11.78
CA LEU A 18 -5.74 14.95 -11.04
C LEU A 18 -6.57 13.91 -11.80
N VAL A 19 -5.98 12.74 -12.00
CA VAL A 19 -6.71 11.55 -12.46
C VAL A 19 -6.70 10.49 -11.38
N VAL A 20 -7.83 9.82 -11.18
CA VAL A 20 -7.96 8.65 -10.32
C VAL A 20 -8.40 7.47 -11.16
N LEU A 21 -7.59 6.41 -11.21
CA LEU A 21 -7.97 5.13 -11.81
C LEU A 21 -8.38 4.20 -10.67
N TRP A 22 -9.54 3.57 -10.75
CA TRP A 22 -10.04 2.73 -9.67
C TRP A 22 -11.03 1.68 -10.18
N ASP A 23 -11.14 0.57 -9.46
CA ASP A 23 -12.17 -0.44 -9.75
C ASP A 23 -12.61 -1.23 -8.50
N TRP A 24 -12.00 -0.98 -7.36
CA TRP A 24 -12.39 -1.62 -6.12
C TRP A 24 -13.66 -0.98 -5.55
N GLU A 25 -14.67 -1.77 -5.20
CA GLU A 25 -15.95 -1.26 -4.67
C GLU A 25 -15.81 -0.48 -3.37
N TYR A 26 -14.75 -0.69 -2.62
CA TYR A 26 -14.46 0.02 -1.37
C TYR A 26 -13.80 1.41 -1.55
N ASP A 27 -13.49 1.78 -2.78
CA ASP A 27 -12.84 3.07 -3.07
C ASP A 27 -13.80 4.22 -3.33
N ASP A 28 -15.12 3.99 -3.35
CA ASP A 28 -16.11 5.01 -3.69
C ASP A 28 -16.02 6.26 -2.81
N ASP A 29 -15.84 6.09 -1.50
CA ASP A 29 -15.66 7.21 -0.57
C ASP A 29 -14.37 7.99 -0.84
N LEU A 30 -13.27 7.27 -1.08
CA LEU A 30 -11.96 7.87 -1.39
C LEU A 30 -12.02 8.69 -2.68
N VAL A 31 -12.55 8.12 -3.76
CA VAL A 31 -12.63 8.79 -5.06
C VAL A 31 -13.48 10.06 -4.98
N LYS A 32 -14.64 9.99 -4.36
CA LYS A 32 -15.50 11.17 -4.13
C LYS A 32 -14.78 12.27 -3.35
N ALA A 33 -14.06 11.87 -2.29
CA ALA A 33 -13.33 12.81 -1.45
C ALA A 33 -12.14 13.46 -2.18
N LEU A 34 -11.39 12.67 -3.00
CA LEU A 34 -10.31 13.19 -3.84
C LEU A 34 -10.80 14.20 -4.88
N LEU A 35 -11.88 13.87 -5.60
CA LEU A 35 -12.47 14.79 -6.58
C LEU A 35 -12.96 16.08 -5.90
N ALA A 36 -13.65 15.99 -4.77
CA ALA A 36 -14.08 17.15 -4.00
C ALA A 36 -12.88 17.97 -3.48
N GLY A 37 -11.82 17.30 -3.04
CA GLY A 37 -10.57 17.93 -2.61
C GLY A 37 -9.86 18.69 -3.73
N ALA A 38 -9.86 18.15 -4.94
CA ALA A 38 -9.32 18.78 -6.14
C ALA A 38 -10.12 20.05 -6.49
N VAL A 39 -11.45 19.97 -6.51
CA VAL A 39 -12.33 21.11 -6.78
C VAL A 39 -12.09 22.25 -5.79
N ARG A 40 -11.98 21.96 -4.49
CA ARG A 40 -11.67 22.98 -3.47
C ARG A 40 -10.34 23.70 -3.73
N ARG A 41 -9.40 23.04 -4.41
CA ARG A 41 -8.09 23.60 -4.78
C ARG A 41 -8.02 24.13 -6.21
N ARG A 42 -9.15 24.23 -6.89
CA ARG A 42 -9.27 24.69 -8.28
C ARG A 42 -8.43 23.84 -9.26
N LEU A 43 -8.35 22.55 -8.99
CA LEU A 43 -7.75 21.57 -9.89
C LEU A 43 -8.86 20.91 -10.71
N SER A 44 -8.59 20.71 -12.00
CA SER A 44 -9.44 19.86 -12.84
C SER A 44 -9.18 18.40 -12.49
N ALA A 45 -10.23 17.61 -12.30
CA ALA A 45 -10.08 16.23 -11.90
C ALA A 45 -11.05 15.31 -12.65
N ALA A 46 -10.61 14.08 -12.90
CA ALA A 46 -11.43 13.02 -13.45
C ALA A 46 -11.14 11.69 -12.76
N ALA A 47 -12.13 10.81 -12.71
CA ALA A 47 -11.97 9.44 -12.26
C ALA A 47 -12.47 8.49 -13.34
N PHE A 48 -11.79 7.35 -13.51
CA PHE A 48 -12.12 6.33 -14.50
C PHE A 48 -12.26 4.98 -13.79
N ARG A 49 -13.35 4.25 -14.09
CA ARG A 49 -13.66 2.96 -13.48
C ARG A 49 -14.12 1.95 -14.55
N SER A 50 -13.80 0.67 -14.36
CA SER A 50 -14.32 -0.44 -15.18
C SER A 50 -14.11 -0.20 -16.68
N ALA A 51 -15.18 -0.13 -17.47
CA ALA A 51 -15.08 0.12 -18.91
C ALA A 51 -14.45 1.47 -19.28
N GLU A 52 -14.51 2.47 -18.40
CA GLU A 52 -13.89 3.78 -18.63
C GLU A 52 -12.36 3.74 -18.57
N LEU A 53 -11.76 2.70 -17.96
CA LEU A 53 -10.31 2.51 -17.96
C LEU A 53 -9.74 2.31 -19.38
N THR A 54 -10.49 1.65 -20.25
CA THR A 54 -10.13 1.54 -21.68
C THR A 54 -10.19 2.90 -22.37
N ALA A 55 -11.24 3.67 -22.10
CA ALA A 55 -11.34 5.05 -22.64
C ALA A 55 -10.22 5.96 -22.14
N PHE A 56 -9.77 5.78 -20.88
CA PHE A 56 -8.59 6.49 -20.37
C PHE A 56 -7.32 6.15 -21.17
N VAL A 57 -7.09 4.87 -21.51
CA VAL A 57 -5.97 4.45 -22.35
C VAL A 57 -5.99 5.15 -23.71
N ASP A 58 -7.17 5.30 -24.32
CA ASP A 58 -7.32 6.00 -25.60
C ASP A 58 -7.06 7.53 -25.45
N LEU A 59 -7.48 8.14 -24.33
CA LEU A 59 -7.14 9.52 -24.02
C LEU A 59 -5.62 9.73 -23.87
N CYS A 60 -4.89 8.79 -23.29
CA CYS A 60 -3.44 8.88 -23.13
C CYS A 60 -2.69 8.88 -24.45
N ARG A 61 -3.26 8.30 -25.52
CA ARG A 61 -2.69 8.29 -26.87
C ARG A 61 -2.92 9.60 -27.62
N ASN A 62 -3.77 10.47 -27.10
CA ASN A 62 -4.11 11.73 -27.73
C ASN A 62 -3.23 12.86 -27.14
N PRO A 63 -2.33 13.48 -27.94
CA PRO A 63 -1.40 14.51 -27.48
C PRO A 63 -2.08 15.81 -27.01
N LEU A 64 -3.37 15.94 -27.22
CA LEU A 64 -4.16 17.07 -26.70
C LEU A 64 -4.46 16.97 -25.21
N TYR A 65 -4.20 15.83 -24.56
CA TYR A 65 -4.44 15.61 -23.14
C TYR A 65 -3.14 15.52 -22.36
N ALA A 66 -3.16 16.03 -21.14
CA ALA A 66 -2.06 15.88 -20.20
C ALA A 66 -2.58 15.53 -18.80
N PHE A 67 -1.82 14.70 -18.11
CA PHE A 67 -2.16 14.12 -16.79
C PHE A 67 -0.96 14.29 -15.84
N PRO A 68 -0.77 15.46 -15.23
CA PRO A 68 0.42 15.72 -14.40
C PRO A 68 0.46 14.90 -13.11
N TYR A 69 -0.70 14.49 -12.58
CA TYR A 69 -0.81 13.74 -11.34
C TYR A 69 -1.89 12.67 -11.44
N LEU A 70 -1.54 11.45 -11.08
CA LEU A 70 -2.40 10.29 -11.19
C LEU A 70 -2.33 9.45 -9.90
N ILE A 71 -3.49 9.06 -9.40
CA ILE A 71 -3.62 8.09 -8.31
C ILE A 71 -4.12 6.79 -8.93
N ASP A 72 -3.26 5.75 -8.85
CA ASP A 72 -3.55 4.44 -9.40
C ASP A 72 -4.09 3.51 -8.30
N ARG A 73 -5.33 3.07 -8.50
CA ARG A 73 -6.01 2.08 -7.68
C ARG A 73 -6.76 1.07 -8.54
N ALA A 74 -6.22 0.77 -9.73
CA ALA A 74 -6.82 -0.15 -10.68
C ALA A 74 -5.83 -1.11 -11.34
N SER A 75 -4.54 -0.74 -11.46
CA SER A 75 -3.58 -1.54 -12.23
C SER A 75 -3.23 -2.89 -11.60
N ASP A 76 -3.53 -3.08 -10.31
CA ASP A 76 -3.36 -4.35 -9.61
C ASP A 76 -4.31 -5.46 -10.15
N VAL A 77 -5.53 -5.07 -10.55
CA VAL A 77 -6.54 -5.96 -11.14
C VAL A 77 -6.68 -5.79 -12.65
N HIS A 78 -6.16 -4.67 -13.20
CA HIS A 78 -6.17 -4.36 -14.63
C HIS A 78 -4.75 -4.19 -15.19
N PRO A 79 -3.96 -5.28 -15.37
CA PRO A 79 -2.56 -5.21 -15.81
C PRO A 79 -2.35 -4.53 -17.17
N PHE A 80 -3.39 -4.41 -18.03
CA PHE A 80 -3.31 -3.70 -19.30
C PHE A 80 -3.02 -2.20 -19.14
N LEU A 81 -3.20 -1.63 -17.93
CA LEU A 81 -2.85 -0.25 -17.61
C LEU A 81 -1.34 -0.05 -17.46
N LEU A 82 -0.58 -1.08 -17.06
CA LEU A 82 0.84 -0.96 -16.71
C LEU A 82 1.72 -0.36 -17.83
N PRO A 83 1.57 -0.73 -19.11
CA PRO A 83 2.34 -0.10 -20.19
C PRO A 83 2.07 1.41 -20.27
N VAL A 84 0.81 1.82 -20.24
CA VAL A 84 0.39 3.22 -20.33
C VAL A 84 0.87 4.02 -19.13
N LEU A 85 0.73 3.50 -17.91
CA LEU A 85 1.24 4.15 -16.71
C LEU A 85 2.77 4.34 -16.76
N SER A 86 3.49 3.34 -17.29
CA SER A 86 4.93 3.44 -17.50
C SER A 86 5.31 4.52 -18.52
N GLU A 87 4.52 4.70 -19.56
CA GLU A 87 4.69 5.78 -20.54
C GLU A 87 4.39 7.15 -19.95
N LEU A 88 3.28 7.29 -19.26
CA LEU A 88 2.92 8.52 -18.54
C LEU A 88 3.99 8.94 -17.54
N LYS A 89 4.53 7.98 -16.77
CA LYS A 89 5.62 8.24 -15.84
C LYS A 89 6.87 8.75 -16.56
N ARG A 90 7.26 8.14 -17.69
CA ARG A 90 8.38 8.62 -18.52
C ARG A 90 8.13 10.01 -19.09
N ALA A 91 6.88 10.35 -19.38
CA ALA A 91 6.47 11.67 -19.84
C ALA A 91 6.37 12.71 -18.70
N GLY A 92 6.64 12.33 -17.45
CA GLY A 92 6.67 13.24 -16.30
C GLY A 92 5.42 13.26 -15.44
N THR A 93 4.44 12.38 -15.68
CA THR A 93 3.30 12.19 -14.78
C THR A 93 3.79 11.65 -13.43
N GLN A 94 3.42 12.32 -12.36
CA GLN A 94 3.61 11.77 -11.01
C GLN A 94 2.50 10.76 -10.71
N ILE A 95 2.86 9.52 -10.43
CA ILE A 95 1.91 8.43 -10.20
C ILE A 95 2.03 7.96 -8.75
N VAL A 96 0.90 7.90 -8.04
CA VAL A 96 0.77 7.37 -6.68
C VAL A 96 -0.10 6.11 -6.73
N ASN A 97 0.40 4.93 -6.50
CA ASN A 97 1.81 4.57 -6.32
C ASN A 97 2.48 4.23 -7.67
N ASP A 98 3.81 4.21 -7.66
CA ASP A 98 4.56 3.75 -8.83
C ASP A 98 4.23 2.27 -9.13
N PRO A 99 3.71 1.92 -10.32
CA PRO A 99 3.27 0.55 -10.62
C PRO A 99 4.39 -0.49 -10.51
N GLN A 100 5.64 -0.15 -10.85
CA GLN A 100 6.76 -1.07 -10.73
C GLN A 100 7.11 -1.35 -9.26
N ARG A 101 7.03 -0.33 -8.42
CA ARG A 101 7.23 -0.47 -6.98
C ARG A 101 6.11 -1.27 -6.34
N MET A 102 4.86 -1.03 -6.76
CA MET A 102 3.71 -1.77 -6.30
C MET A 102 3.85 -3.28 -6.59
N ILE A 103 4.18 -3.66 -7.83
CA ILE A 103 4.41 -5.06 -8.22
C ILE A 103 5.50 -5.70 -7.35
N TRP A 104 6.60 -4.98 -7.11
CA TRP A 104 7.70 -5.48 -6.30
C TRP A 104 7.30 -5.66 -4.82
N CYS A 105 6.55 -4.72 -4.26
CA CYS A 105 6.10 -4.76 -2.86
C CYS A 105 5.03 -5.81 -2.58
N ARG A 106 4.28 -6.25 -3.59
CA ARG A 106 3.23 -7.28 -3.45
C ARG A 106 3.78 -8.65 -3.10
N ASP A 107 5.02 -8.98 -3.49
CA ASP A 107 5.67 -10.22 -3.09
C ASP A 107 6.18 -10.10 -1.64
N LYS A 108 5.37 -10.60 -0.71
CA LYS A 108 5.69 -10.59 0.74
C LYS A 108 6.98 -11.33 1.06
N ALA A 109 7.35 -12.36 0.29
CA ALA A 109 8.60 -13.08 0.51
C ALA A 109 9.82 -12.21 0.14
N THR A 110 9.77 -11.52 -0.99
CA THR A 110 10.79 -10.55 -1.40
C THR A 110 10.89 -9.41 -0.39
N MET A 111 9.77 -8.82 0.02
CA MET A 111 9.75 -7.76 1.03
C MET A 111 10.28 -8.24 2.38
N HIS A 112 9.94 -9.45 2.81
CA HIS A 112 10.49 -10.03 4.05
C HIS A 112 12.03 -10.06 4.02
N LEU A 113 12.63 -10.56 2.94
CA LEU A 113 14.08 -10.59 2.78
C LEU A 113 14.71 -9.20 2.75
N GLU A 114 14.09 -8.24 2.05
CA GLU A 114 14.58 -6.86 2.01
C GLU A 114 14.51 -6.18 3.38
N LEU A 115 13.45 -6.40 4.14
CA LEU A 115 13.31 -5.86 5.49
C LEU A 115 14.35 -6.46 6.43
N VAL A 116 14.54 -7.79 6.40
CA VAL A 116 15.60 -8.47 7.17
C VAL A 116 16.98 -7.90 6.80
N ARG A 117 17.30 -7.82 5.52
CA ARG A 117 18.56 -7.27 5.01
C ARG A 117 18.84 -5.84 5.50
N ARG A 118 17.78 -5.04 5.64
CA ARG A 118 17.85 -3.65 6.10
C ARG A 118 17.70 -3.51 7.61
N GLY A 119 17.64 -4.63 8.35
CA GLY A 119 17.52 -4.63 9.81
C GLY A 119 16.18 -4.10 10.34
N VAL A 120 15.12 -4.14 9.54
CA VAL A 120 13.76 -3.88 10.02
C VAL A 120 13.27 -5.13 10.74
N PRO A 121 12.81 -5.03 11.98
CA PRO A 121 12.36 -6.18 12.74
C PRO A 121 11.08 -6.77 12.14
N VAL A 122 11.16 -7.99 11.65
CA VAL A 122 10.05 -8.83 11.21
C VAL A 122 10.05 -10.12 12.02
N PRO A 123 8.92 -10.80 12.22
CA PRO A 123 8.93 -12.12 12.85
C PRO A 123 9.82 -13.06 12.05
N TYR A 124 10.57 -13.93 12.75
CA TYR A 124 11.38 -14.93 12.06
C TYR A 124 10.53 -15.73 11.09
N GLY A 125 10.99 -15.90 9.85
CA GLY A 125 10.23 -16.52 8.78
C GLY A 125 11.08 -17.47 7.93
N LEU A 126 10.42 -18.50 7.40
CA LEU A 126 10.95 -19.42 6.42
C LEU A 126 10.14 -19.25 5.13
N ILE A 127 10.83 -19.13 4.00
CA ILE A 127 10.17 -19.03 2.69
C ILE A 127 10.23 -20.40 2.04
N LEU A 128 9.08 -20.90 1.60
CA LEU A 128 8.95 -22.18 0.94
C LEU A 128 8.30 -21.97 -0.44
N SER A 129 8.96 -22.52 -1.47
CA SER A 129 8.50 -22.48 -2.87
C SER A 129 8.38 -23.86 -3.50
N ASP A 130 8.66 -24.92 -2.73
CA ASP A 130 8.65 -26.30 -3.20
C ASP A 130 7.78 -27.17 -2.28
N GLN A 131 6.98 -28.05 -2.87
CA GLN A 131 6.13 -29.00 -2.15
C GLN A 131 6.81 -30.34 -1.85
N ASP A 132 7.94 -30.62 -2.46
CA ASP A 132 8.59 -31.93 -2.37
C ASP A 132 9.22 -32.20 -0.99
N HIS A 133 9.46 -31.16 -0.19
CA HIS A 133 10.11 -31.24 1.11
C HIS A 133 9.25 -30.74 2.28
N LEU A 134 7.93 -30.88 2.18
CA LEU A 134 6.99 -30.34 3.19
C LEU A 134 7.23 -30.87 4.60
N GLU A 135 7.58 -32.15 4.77
CA GLU A 135 7.87 -32.72 6.10
C GLU A 135 9.12 -32.10 6.70
N GLN A 136 10.16 -31.91 5.90
CA GLN A 136 11.39 -31.25 6.33
C GLN A 136 11.14 -29.78 6.67
N ALA A 137 10.36 -29.08 5.84
CA ALA A 137 9.97 -27.70 6.09
C ALA A 137 9.13 -27.57 7.38
N LEU A 138 8.21 -28.49 7.63
CA LEU A 138 7.45 -28.54 8.87
C LEU A 138 8.34 -28.75 10.08
N GLN A 139 9.30 -29.68 10.01
CA GLN A 139 10.22 -29.91 11.11
C GLN A 139 11.05 -28.66 11.40
N GLN A 140 11.61 -28.02 10.37
CA GLN A 140 12.33 -26.74 10.51
C GLN A 140 11.45 -25.64 11.08
N ALA A 141 10.18 -25.55 10.65
CA ALA A 141 9.24 -24.59 11.19
C ALA A 141 8.99 -24.82 12.68
N ARG A 142 8.74 -26.05 13.12
CA ARG A 142 8.59 -26.40 14.52
C ARG A 142 9.80 -25.99 15.36
N ASP A 143 10.99 -26.30 14.89
CA ASP A 143 12.25 -26.02 15.58
C ASP A 143 12.58 -24.54 15.68
N LYS A 144 12.27 -23.76 14.64
CA LYS A 144 12.65 -22.34 14.52
C LYS A 144 11.55 -21.36 14.87
N LEU A 145 10.32 -21.69 14.56
CA LEU A 145 9.14 -20.79 14.74
C LEU A 145 8.36 -21.14 16.01
N GLY A 146 8.44 -22.39 16.47
CA GLY A 146 7.56 -22.95 17.48
C GLY A 146 6.24 -23.46 16.87
N THR A 147 5.34 -23.92 17.75
CA THR A 147 4.02 -24.43 17.35
C THR A 147 2.96 -23.82 18.26
N PRO A 148 1.87 -23.28 17.72
CA PRO A 148 1.57 -23.10 16.30
C PRO A 148 2.37 -21.96 15.67
N PHE A 149 2.46 -21.93 14.33
CA PHE A 149 3.05 -20.86 13.54
C PHE A 149 2.06 -20.35 12.49
N VAL A 150 2.39 -19.24 11.84
CA VAL A 150 1.57 -18.65 10.77
C VAL A 150 2.06 -19.13 9.41
N VAL A 151 1.13 -19.48 8.52
CA VAL A 151 1.43 -19.70 7.09
C VAL A 151 0.62 -18.71 6.28
N LYS A 152 1.31 -17.96 5.41
CA LYS A 152 0.65 -16.99 4.54
C LYS A 152 1.19 -17.07 3.10
N PRO A 153 0.33 -16.85 2.09
CA PRO A 153 0.78 -16.79 0.70
C PRO A 153 1.75 -15.61 0.52
N ALA A 154 2.72 -15.77 -0.38
CA ALA A 154 3.65 -14.69 -0.70
C ALA A 154 2.97 -13.52 -1.42
N GLU A 155 1.85 -13.76 -2.10
CA GLU A 155 1.00 -12.73 -2.71
C GLU A 155 -0.42 -12.78 -2.12
N GLY A 156 -1.15 -11.69 -2.29
CA GLY A 156 -2.51 -11.54 -1.79
C GLY A 156 -2.61 -10.50 -0.68
N GLY A 157 -3.83 -10.09 -0.37
CA GLY A 157 -4.18 -9.08 0.63
C GLY A 157 -5.33 -9.51 1.52
N GLY A 158 -5.75 -8.66 2.47
CA GLY A 158 -6.95 -8.88 3.29
C GLY A 158 -6.93 -10.11 4.19
N GLY A 159 -5.78 -10.74 4.42
CA GLY A 159 -5.69 -11.99 5.20
C GLY A 159 -6.17 -13.24 4.47
N GLU A 160 -6.51 -13.14 3.19
CA GLU A 160 -6.99 -14.27 2.41
C GLU A 160 -5.91 -15.37 2.28
N GLY A 161 -6.31 -16.62 2.51
CA GLY A 161 -5.42 -17.77 2.50
C GLY A 161 -4.44 -17.86 3.66
N VAL A 162 -4.56 -17.03 4.72
CA VAL A 162 -3.67 -17.06 5.89
C VAL A 162 -4.17 -18.09 6.92
N ILE A 163 -3.28 -18.96 7.39
CA ILE A 163 -3.53 -19.87 8.52
C ILE A 163 -2.67 -19.40 9.71
N LEU A 164 -3.33 -18.97 10.78
CA LEU A 164 -2.68 -18.38 11.96
C LEU A 164 -2.15 -19.41 12.96
N ASP A 165 -2.63 -20.65 12.91
CA ASP A 165 -2.36 -21.72 13.85
C ASP A 165 -1.93 -23.02 13.17
N ALA A 166 -1.10 -22.88 12.15
CA ALA A 166 -0.59 -24.02 11.38
C ALA A 166 0.28 -24.96 12.23
N GLN A 167 0.10 -26.27 12.04
CA GLN A 167 0.79 -27.32 12.79
C GLN A 167 1.11 -28.55 11.93
N THR A 168 0.53 -28.66 10.74
CA THR A 168 0.59 -29.86 9.89
C THR A 168 1.10 -29.51 8.48
N PRO A 169 1.66 -30.49 7.73
CA PRO A 169 2.02 -30.29 6.33
C PRO A 169 0.82 -29.91 5.46
N GLU A 170 -0.39 -30.40 5.81
CA GLU A 170 -1.62 -30.09 5.09
C GLU A 170 -1.94 -28.60 5.12
N HIS A 171 -1.75 -27.93 6.25
CA HIS A 171 -1.92 -26.48 6.36
C HIS A 171 -0.99 -25.72 5.41
N ILE A 172 0.28 -26.14 5.33
CA ILE A 172 1.24 -25.53 4.41
C ILE A 172 0.82 -25.81 2.95
N ARG A 173 0.47 -27.07 2.64
CA ARG A 173 0.04 -27.48 1.30
C ARG A 173 -1.22 -26.77 0.84
N GLN A 174 -2.17 -26.54 1.75
CA GLN A 174 -3.38 -25.78 1.46
C GLN A 174 -3.03 -24.36 1.00
N VAL A 175 -2.28 -23.60 1.80
CA VAL A 175 -1.90 -22.22 1.48
C VAL A 175 -1.06 -22.16 0.19
N MET A 176 -0.16 -23.14 -0.05
CA MET A 176 0.61 -23.19 -1.29
C MET A 176 -0.28 -23.37 -2.52
N ARG A 177 -1.31 -24.23 -2.45
CA ARG A 177 -2.24 -24.44 -3.60
C ARG A 177 -3.06 -23.21 -3.93
N GLU A 178 -3.39 -22.42 -2.92
CA GLU A 178 -4.14 -21.17 -3.07
C GLU A 178 -3.25 -20.00 -3.51
N SER A 179 -1.93 -20.13 -3.31
CA SER A 179 -0.94 -19.12 -3.71
C SER A 179 -0.67 -19.15 -5.22
N ARG A 180 -0.83 -18.02 -5.88
CA ARG A 180 -0.57 -17.88 -7.33
C ARG A 180 0.87 -18.21 -7.73
N LEU A 181 1.82 -18.00 -6.82
CA LEU A 181 3.24 -18.24 -7.06
C LEU A 181 3.73 -19.59 -6.52
N ASN A 182 2.87 -20.44 -5.96
CA ASN A 182 3.26 -21.62 -5.20
C ASN A 182 4.33 -21.32 -4.13
N LYS A 183 4.31 -20.10 -3.57
CA LYS A 183 5.29 -19.60 -2.61
C LYS A 183 4.59 -19.11 -1.36
N VAL A 184 5.07 -19.53 -0.20
CA VAL A 184 4.50 -19.20 1.10
C VAL A 184 5.59 -18.75 2.07
N ILE A 185 5.16 -18.00 3.08
CA ILE A 185 5.98 -17.65 4.24
C ILE A 185 5.42 -18.39 5.46
N LEU A 186 6.26 -19.21 6.09
CA LEU A 186 6.01 -19.73 7.41
C LEU A 186 6.63 -18.75 8.42
N GLN A 187 5.85 -18.21 9.32
CA GLN A 187 6.27 -17.11 10.17
C GLN A 187 6.01 -17.40 11.64
N LYS A 188 6.95 -17.01 12.50
CA LYS A 188 6.78 -17.11 13.94
C LYS A 188 5.59 -16.27 14.38
N ARG A 189 4.70 -16.85 15.18
CA ARG A 189 3.57 -16.15 15.76
C ARG A 189 4.06 -15.10 16.74
N VAL A 190 3.48 -13.90 16.66
CA VAL A 190 3.76 -12.79 17.58
C VAL A 190 2.54 -12.59 18.47
N GLU A 191 2.76 -12.65 19.79
CA GLU A 191 1.74 -12.28 20.76
C GLU A 191 1.93 -10.83 21.16
N PRO A 192 0.98 -9.94 20.85
CA PRO A 192 1.06 -8.54 21.22
C PRO A 192 0.83 -8.35 22.73
N ALA A 193 1.48 -7.31 23.27
CA ALA A 193 1.19 -6.80 24.59
C ALA A 193 -0.22 -6.19 24.67
N GLU A 194 -0.59 -5.73 25.85
CA GLU A 194 -1.74 -4.85 26.06
C GLU A 194 -1.28 -3.44 26.43
N ILE A 195 -1.90 -2.44 25.81
CA ILE A 195 -1.71 -1.02 26.13
C ILE A 195 -3.09 -0.39 26.30
N ALA A 196 -3.34 0.20 27.47
CA ALA A 196 -4.61 0.85 27.79
C ALA A 196 -5.85 -0.07 27.53
N GLY A 197 -5.73 -1.36 27.85
CA GLY A 197 -6.78 -2.36 27.65
C GLY A 197 -7.02 -2.77 26.20
N ARG A 198 -6.11 -2.43 25.28
CA ARG A 198 -6.15 -2.83 23.88
C ARG A 198 -4.92 -3.66 23.53
N ARG A 199 -5.08 -4.57 22.58
CA ARG A 199 -3.93 -5.30 22.02
C ARG A 199 -2.98 -4.31 21.35
N ALA A 200 -1.68 -4.42 21.63
CA ALA A 200 -0.63 -3.59 21.02
C ALA A 200 -0.37 -4.04 19.58
N TRP A 201 -1.39 -3.93 18.75
CA TRP A 201 -1.36 -4.17 17.32
C TRP A 201 -1.82 -2.90 16.61
N PHE A 202 -1.03 -2.46 15.67
CA PHE A 202 -1.18 -1.16 15.06
C PHE A 202 -1.29 -1.29 13.55
N ARG A 203 -2.16 -0.50 12.96
CA ARG A 203 -2.08 -0.20 11.54
C ARG A 203 -1.57 1.22 11.39
N VAL A 204 -0.42 1.35 10.76
CA VAL A 204 0.26 2.62 10.59
C VAL A 204 0.16 3.01 9.13
N LEU A 205 -0.55 4.11 8.87
CA LEU A 205 -0.80 4.63 7.54
C LEU A 205 0.36 5.56 7.14
N TYR A 206 0.84 5.41 5.92
CA TYR A 206 1.85 6.29 5.33
C TYR A 206 1.27 6.97 4.09
N VAL A 207 1.29 8.28 4.06
CA VAL A 207 0.80 9.07 2.94
C VAL A 207 1.70 10.27 2.74
N MET A 208 2.44 10.31 1.61
CA MET A 208 3.22 11.48 1.22
C MET A 208 4.10 12.03 2.36
N ASP A 209 4.94 11.17 2.95
CA ASP A 209 5.85 11.48 4.06
C ASP A 209 5.19 11.70 5.43
N GLU A 210 3.87 11.77 5.52
CA GLU A 210 3.17 11.78 6.80
C GLU A 210 2.84 10.35 7.27
N ILE A 211 3.02 10.11 8.56
CA ILE A 211 2.83 8.81 9.20
C ILE A 211 1.75 8.96 10.26
N LEU A 212 0.70 8.17 10.13
CA LEU A 212 -0.52 8.23 10.92
C LEU A 212 -0.75 6.89 11.62
N PRO A 213 -0.22 6.67 12.84
CA PRO A 213 -0.42 5.44 13.58
C PRO A 213 -1.80 5.39 14.23
N CYS A 214 -2.40 4.21 14.25
CA CYS A 214 -3.62 3.92 15.00
C CYS A 214 -3.58 2.50 15.54
N PHE A 215 -4.33 2.23 16.61
CA PHE A 215 -4.63 0.87 17.01
C PHE A 215 -5.48 0.20 15.93
N TRP A 216 -5.25 -1.07 15.71
CA TRP A 216 -6.06 -1.92 14.86
C TRP A 216 -6.17 -3.31 15.50
N ASP A 217 -7.35 -3.73 15.79
CA ASP A 217 -7.57 -5.03 16.42
C ASP A 217 -7.45 -6.14 15.37
N ASP A 218 -6.44 -6.99 15.51
CA ASP A 218 -6.13 -8.09 14.60
C ASP A 218 -7.19 -9.20 14.53
N ARG A 219 -8.23 -9.14 15.40
CA ARG A 219 -9.31 -10.11 15.47
C ARG A 219 -10.63 -9.57 14.92
N THR A 220 -10.91 -8.30 15.21
CA THR A 220 -12.16 -7.64 14.81
C THR A 220 -12.00 -6.70 13.62
N HIS A 221 -10.76 -6.38 13.25
CA HIS A 221 -10.38 -5.42 12.22
C HIS A 221 -10.83 -3.98 12.51
N LEU A 222 -11.15 -3.68 13.76
CA LEU A 222 -11.59 -2.35 14.17
C LEU A 222 -10.41 -1.43 14.46
N TYR A 223 -10.51 -0.22 13.96
CA TYR A 223 -9.56 0.86 14.24
C TYR A 223 -9.94 1.62 15.51
N SER A 224 -8.92 2.11 16.22
CA SER A 224 -9.08 3.10 17.28
C SER A 224 -7.95 4.12 17.22
N LEU A 225 -8.26 5.38 17.43
CA LEU A 225 -7.25 6.43 17.51
C LEU A 225 -6.31 6.23 18.69
N ILE A 226 -5.10 6.71 18.57
CA ILE A 226 -4.14 6.83 19.67
C ILE A 226 -4.34 8.21 20.27
N ASP A 227 -4.73 8.26 21.57
CA ASP A 227 -5.06 9.50 22.25
C ASP A 227 -3.83 10.38 22.49
N ASP A 228 -2.67 9.75 22.76
CA ASP A 228 -1.41 10.44 23.00
C ASP A 228 -0.32 9.97 22.01
N LEU A 229 -0.12 10.73 20.94
CA LEU A 229 0.92 10.46 19.96
C LEU A 229 2.35 10.76 20.47
N SER A 230 2.49 11.40 21.62
CA SER A 230 3.80 11.65 22.26
C SER A 230 4.26 10.50 23.15
N ALA A 231 3.41 9.51 23.37
CA ALA A 231 3.75 8.34 24.18
C ALA A 231 5.01 7.64 23.65
N PRO A 232 5.96 7.23 24.51
CA PRO A 232 7.26 6.70 24.09
C PRO A 232 7.18 5.48 23.15
N TRP A 233 6.10 4.71 23.25
CA TRP A 233 5.89 3.53 22.40
C TRP A 233 5.40 3.87 20.97
N VAL A 234 5.03 5.13 20.68
CA VAL A 234 4.61 5.56 19.33
C VAL A 234 5.81 5.84 18.43
N ALA A 235 6.88 6.42 18.95
CA ALA A 235 8.04 6.79 18.15
C ALA A 235 8.65 5.61 17.35
N PRO A 236 8.78 4.39 17.89
CA PRO A 236 9.26 3.24 17.12
C PRO A 236 8.32 2.87 15.94
N LEU A 237 7.00 3.03 16.07
CA LEU A 237 6.06 2.78 14.97
C LEU A 237 6.34 3.73 13.81
N ILE A 238 6.54 5.01 14.11
CA ILE A 238 6.85 6.04 13.11
C ILE A 238 8.19 5.75 12.42
N ASP A 239 9.22 5.39 13.20
CA ASP A 239 10.54 5.06 12.63
C ASP A 239 10.48 3.84 11.69
N LEU A 240 9.80 2.77 12.12
CA LEU A 240 9.65 1.57 11.32
C LEU A 240 8.97 1.85 9.98
N VAL A 241 7.87 2.60 9.98
CA VAL A 241 7.14 2.90 8.75
C VAL A 241 7.93 3.85 7.85
N ARG A 242 8.67 4.81 8.39
CA ARG A 242 9.60 5.63 7.61
C ARG A 242 10.67 4.80 6.91
N ARG A 243 11.22 3.79 7.59
CA ARG A 243 12.19 2.85 7.01
C ARG A 243 11.56 1.98 5.93
N ILE A 244 10.34 1.50 6.14
CA ILE A 244 9.57 0.73 5.12
C ILE A 244 9.31 1.59 3.89
N ALA A 245 8.90 2.84 4.06
CA ALA A 245 8.70 3.79 2.95
C ALA A 245 9.98 4.00 2.14
N ALA A 246 11.12 4.19 2.81
CA ALA A 246 12.43 4.32 2.16
C ALA A 246 12.87 3.05 1.40
N ILE A 247 12.46 1.87 1.87
CA ILE A 247 12.75 0.58 1.21
C ILE A 247 11.81 0.37 0.03
N SER A 248 10.52 0.51 0.25
CA SER A 248 9.48 0.25 -0.76
C SER A 248 9.46 1.30 -1.87
N GLY A 249 9.77 2.55 -1.55
CA GLY A 249 9.60 3.70 -2.45
C GLY A 249 8.13 4.01 -2.75
N MET A 250 7.21 3.55 -1.89
CA MET A 250 5.78 3.80 -2.01
C MET A 250 5.41 5.11 -1.32
N HIS A 251 4.41 5.80 -1.83
CA HIS A 251 3.94 7.07 -1.29
C HIS A 251 2.60 6.99 -0.55
N PHE A 252 1.90 5.86 -0.71
CA PHE A 252 0.59 5.63 -0.10
C PHE A 252 0.43 4.14 0.21
N PHE A 253 0.47 3.77 1.49
CA PHE A 253 0.28 2.39 1.96
C PHE A 253 -0.01 2.36 3.46
N SER A 254 -0.29 1.18 4.00
CA SER A 254 -0.30 0.93 5.43
C SER A 254 0.58 -0.27 5.78
N SER A 255 1.06 -0.30 7.03
CA SER A 255 1.78 -1.46 7.60
C SER A 255 1.13 -1.90 8.90
N GLU A 256 1.16 -3.20 9.16
CA GLU A 256 0.76 -3.76 10.44
C GLU A 256 1.99 -4.03 11.31
N ILE A 257 1.94 -3.52 12.54
CA ILE A 257 3.03 -3.66 13.50
C ILE A 257 2.47 -4.14 14.82
N ALA A 258 3.09 -5.17 15.41
CA ALA A 258 2.76 -5.64 16.74
C ALA A 258 3.90 -5.32 17.72
N MET A 259 3.55 -4.93 18.94
CA MET A 259 4.51 -4.77 20.04
C MET A 259 4.27 -5.85 21.09
N THR A 260 5.33 -6.57 21.48
CA THR A 260 5.28 -7.63 22.49
C THR A 260 5.39 -7.07 23.91
N ALA A 261 5.13 -7.91 24.94
CA ALA A 261 5.31 -7.55 26.34
C ALA A 261 6.78 -7.17 26.70
N ALA A 262 7.75 -7.64 25.91
CA ALA A 262 9.15 -7.24 26.04
C ALA A 262 9.47 -5.92 25.29
N GLN A 263 8.44 -5.18 24.86
CA GLN A 263 8.54 -3.95 24.09
C GLN A 263 9.33 -4.11 22.78
N GLN A 264 9.33 -5.29 22.20
CA GLN A 264 9.87 -5.55 20.87
C GLN A 264 8.80 -5.34 19.82
N TYR A 265 9.14 -4.63 18.76
CA TYR A 265 8.25 -4.35 17.65
C TYR A 265 8.53 -5.29 16.48
N TYR A 266 7.49 -5.76 15.84
CA TYR A 266 7.58 -6.60 14.65
C TYR A 266 6.63 -6.09 13.58
N VAL A 267 7.14 -5.90 12.37
CA VAL A 267 6.32 -5.60 11.20
C VAL A 267 5.70 -6.90 10.70
N ILE A 268 4.40 -7.01 10.79
CA ILE A 268 3.63 -8.24 10.53
C ILE A 268 3.19 -8.32 9.06
N ASP A 269 2.56 -7.25 8.57
CA ASP A 269 2.28 -7.06 7.15
C ASP A 269 2.99 -5.78 6.67
N PHE A 270 3.76 -5.92 5.59
CA PHE A 270 4.84 -4.98 5.32
C PHE A 270 4.36 -3.74 4.59
N VAL A 271 3.73 -3.93 3.43
CA VAL A 271 3.18 -2.87 2.59
C VAL A 271 1.81 -3.31 2.13
N ASN A 272 0.79 -2.81 2.80
CA ASN A 272 -0.59 -3.05 2.45
C ASN A 272 -1.02 -1.97 1.46
N GLU A 273 -0.85 -2.27 0.22
CA GLU A 273 -1.26 -1.52 -0.95
C GLU A 273 -2.09 -2.50 -1.82
N MET A 274 -3.33 -2.25 -2.11
CA MET A 274 -4.12 -1.05 -1.79
C MET A 274 -4.72 -1.12 -0.39
N CYS A 275 -4.50 -0.12 0.42
CA CYS A 275 -5.14 -0.08 1.73
C CYS A 275 -6.63 0.29 1.61
N ASP A 276 -7.44 -0.34 2.46
CA ASP A 276 -8.86 -0.02 2.58
C ASP A 276 -9.04 1.43 3.05
N MET A 277 -9.85 2.18 2.33
CA MET A 277 -10.12 3.59 2.58
C MET A 277 -11.61 3.86 2.76
N ARG A 278 -12.37 2.88 3.29
CA ARG A 278 -13.75 3.13 3.71
C ARG A 278 -13.79 4.02 4.95
N LEU A 279 -14.79 4.89 5.02
CA LEU A 279 -15.03 5.73 6.20
C LEU A 279 -15.56 4.90 7.38
N GLN A 280 -14.99 5.07 8.57
CA GLN A 280 -15.45 4.38 9.77
C GLN A 280 -16.90 4.74 10.15
N SER A 281 -17.33 5.97 9.87
CA SER A 281 -18.71 6.40 10.07
C SER A 281 -19.74 5.64 9.21
N ARG A 282 -19.29 4.98 8.14
CA ARG A 282 -20.14 4.19 7.24
C ARG A 282 -19.91 2.70 7.37
N HIS A 283 -18.70 2.30 7.68
CA HIS A 283 -18.24 0.93 7.81
C HIS A 283 -17.47 0.80 9.11
N PRO A 284 -17.96 0.07 10.12
CA PRO A 284 -17.34 -0.01 11.45
C PRO A 284 -15.85 -0.37 11.43
N ASP A 285 -15.45 -1.20 10.45
CA ASP A 285 -14.07 -1.63 10.17
C ASP A 285 -13.30 -0.69 9.21
N GLY A 286 -13.89 0.43 8.84
CA GLY A 286 -13.25 1.46 8.03
C GLY A 286 -12.24 2.31 8.79
N VAL A 287 -11.47 3.09 8.06
CA VAL A 287 -10.47 4.03 8.62
C VAL A 287 -11.19 5.15 9.38
N PRO A 288 -10.71 5.57 10.57
CA PRO A 288 -11.27 6.70 11.29
C PRO A 288 -11.38 7.95 10.40
N ASP A 289 -12.55 8.57 10.38
CA ASP A 289 -12.88 9.65 9.45
C ASP A 289 -11.85 10.80 9.48
N VAL A 290 -11.31 11.12 10.65
CA VAL A 290 -10.28 12.15 10.79
C VAL A 290 -8.99 11.79 10.06
N LEU A 291 -8.57 10.54 10.11
CA LEU A 291 -7.39 10.03 9.40
C LEU A 291 -7.69 9.96 7.89
N PHE A 292 -8.85 9.45 7.52
CA PHE A 292 -9.30 9.42 6.13
C PHE A 292 -9.23 10.80 5.48
N HIS A 293 -9.82 11.81 6.11
CA HIS A 293 -9.81 13.17 5.57
C HIS A 293 -8.42 13.78 5.52
N ARG A 294 -7.57 13.48 6.52
CA ARG A 294 -6.16 13.90 6.51
C ARG A 294 -5.41 13.29 5.33
N MET A 295 -5.58 11.99 5.08
CA MET A 295 -4.94 11.29 3.97
C MET A 295 -5.37 11.84 2.61
N VAL A 296 -6.68 12.08 2.41
CA VAL A 296 -7.20 12.72 1.19
C VAL A 296 -6.58 14.11 1.00
N ASP A 297 -6.49 14.90 2.07
CA ASP A 297 -5.89 16.23 2.02
C ASP A 297 -4.43 16.19 1.59
N LEU A 298 -3.65 15.27 2.15
CA LEU A 298 -2.26 15.03 1.79
C LEU A 298 -2.10 14.61 0.32
N LEU A 299 -2.88 13.63 -0.13
CA LEU A 299 -2.83 13.16 -1.51
C LEU A 299 -3.09 14.30 -2.50
N VAL A 300 -4.11 15.13 -2.25
CA VAL A 300 -4.42 16.24 -3.15
C VAL A 300 -3.43 17.39 -3.02
N SER A 301 -2.94 17.71 -1.82
CA SER A 301 -2.00 18.80 -1.60
C SER A 301 -0.61 18.53 -2.19
N HIS A 302 -0.23 17.27 -2.39
CA HIS A 302 1.02 16.89 -3.05
C HIS A 302 0.97 16.98 -4.59
N HIS A 303 -0.14 17.45 -5.14
CA HIS A 303 -0.20 17.74 -6.56
C HIS A 303 0.92 18.71 -6.97
N PRO A 304 1.68 18.44 -8.07
CA PRO A 304 2.87 19.23 -8.44
C PRO A 304 2.63 20.73 -8.56
N ARG A 305 1.43 21.14 -9.01
CA ARG A 305 1.09 22.58 -9.13
C ARG A 305 0.91 23.30 -7.80
N LEU A 306 0.70 22.56 -6.71
CA LEU A 306 0.50 23.11 -5.37
C LEU A 306 1.81 23.14 -4.57
N GLN A 307 2.87 22.49 -5.08
CA GLN A 307 4.17 22.45 -4.41
C GLN A 307 4.97 23.73 -4.68
N PRO A 308 5.57 24.36 -3.66
CA PRO A 308 6.39 25.55 -3.83
C PRO A 308 7.56 25.29 -4.80
N GLY A 309 7.72 26.16 -5.79
CA GLY A 309 8.87 26.11 -6.72
C GLY A 309 8.79 25.05 -7.82
N THR A 310 7.75 24.23 -7.88
CA THR A 310 7.59 23.24 -8.95
C THR A 310 7.10 23.91 -10.23
N ARG A 311 7.95 23.92 -11.28
CA ARG A 311 7.52 24.20 -12.65
C ARG A 311 7.18 22.87 -13.30
N LEU A 312 5.92 22.68 -13.66
CA LEU A 312 5.48 21.53 -14.46
C LEU A 312 6.19 21.60 -15.84
N VAL A 313 7.11 20.67 -16.05
CA VAL A 313 7.68 20.39 -17.37
C VAL A 313 7.01 19.11 -17.85
N LEU A 314 5.94 19.24 -18.61
CA LEU A 314 5.34 18.10 -19.31
C LEU A 314 6.14 17.91 -20.60
N ALA A 315 6.92 16.84 -20.66
CA ALA A 315 7.56 16.40 -21.88
C ALA A 315 6.54 15.53 -22.63
N PHE A 316 6.08 16.02 -23.77
CA PHE A 316 5.31 15.23 -24.72
C PHE A 316 6.29 14.56 -25.67
N ALA A 317 6.26 13.23 -25.74
CA ALA A 317 7.01 12.44 -26.72
C ALA A 317 6.26 12.39 -28.05
#